data_8a8695648fd32223b56fcd392abefcbd
#
_entry.id   8a8695648fd32223b56fcd392abefcbd
#
_cell.length_a   1.000
_cell.length_b   1.000
_cell.length_c   1.000
_cell.angle_alpha   90.00
_cell.angle_beta   90.00
_cell.angle_gamma   90.00
#
_symmetry.space_group_name_H-M   'P 1'
#
loop_
_entity.id
_entity.type
_entity.pdbx_description
1 polymer ?
#
loop_
_entity_poly.entity_id
_entity_poly.type
_entity_poly.pdbx_seq_one_letter_code
_entity_poly.pdbx_strand_id
1 'polypeptide(L)'
;MTTVAHAVGTALARLGVTTVFGVVGSGNFHVTNALTAAGARFVPARHEGAAAVMADAYARVSGGLGVLSVHQGPGLTNAMPGITEAATRRTPRLVLAAEATAPRSNFHIDQPALARAVGAVPERITSASAAAADLARAWRTAVTERRTVLLNLPLDVQAAPAPAPFDVPAPPAPLPPPEPDDAAIEALADALVAAGRPVFLAGRGARYADAELTHLSERTGALLATTAVSRGLFRGNPFNLDVSGGFATPAAAELIRSADLLVGWGCSLNMWTLRHGALVGHDTTVVQVDIDPDALGAHHRIDLGLVGDVATTARATARELDRRGCHSAGYRSVKIAERLAREGRWRDVPREEQPEAGRIDPRALSAALDDLLPAARTVAVDSGNFMGYPAMYLDVPDADGFVFTQAFQSIGLGLATAIGAAVARPDRLTVAALGDGGALMGISELETAVRLGLDLLAVVYDDEAYGAEVHHFGPDGHPVEHVTFPPADLAAIGRGFGCAGVTVREPGDRGQVAGWISGPRDRPLVVDAKVTRGQPSWWLAEAFRGH
;
A
#
# COMPACT_ATOMS: atom_id res chain seq x y z
N MET A 1 -3.21 -6.71 -42.27
CA MET A 1 -4.36 -6.07 -41.61
C MET A 1 -4.05 -5.99 -40.10
N THR A 2 -4.34 -4.86 -39.49
CA THR A 2 -4.16 -4.67 -38.03
C THR A 2 -5.24 -5.46 -37.29
N THR A 3 -4.86 -6.29 -36.31
CA THR A 3 -5.80 -7.03 -35.47
C THR A 3 -6.33 -6.18 -34.32
N VAL A 4 -7.45 -6.59 -33.71
CA VAL A 4 -8.00 -5.95 -32.53
C VAL A 4 -6.99 -5.93 -31.38
N ALA A 5 -6.25 -7.01 -31.13
CA ALA A 5 -5.19 -7.05 -30.12
C ALA A 5 -4.13 -5.97 -30.34
N HIS A 6 -3.71 -5.76 -31.60
CA HIS A 6 -2.74 -4.72 -31.94
C HIS A 6 -3.33 -3.31 -31.74
N ALA A 7 -4.57 -3.09 -32.19
CA ALA A 7 -5.24 -1.80 -32.05
C ALA A 7 -5.48 -1.42 -30.58
N VAL A 8 -5.91 -2.37 -29.75
CA VAL A 8 -6.12 -2.19 -28.30
C VAL A 8 -4.78 -1.85 -27.61
N GLY A 9 -3.72 -2.60 -27.88
CA GLY A 9 -2.41 -2.35 -27.28
C GLY A 9 -1.86 -0.96 -27.67
N THR A 10 -1.94 -0.60 -28.95
CA THR A 10 -1.53 0.74 -29.42
C THR A 10 -2.37 1.86 -28.80
N ALA A 11 -3.69 1.66 -28.67
CA ALA A 11 -4.58 2.65 -28.08
C ALA A 11 -4.30 2.86 -26.59
N LEU A 12 -4.00 1.80 -25.83
CA LEU A 12 -3.63 1.91 -24.41
C LEU A 12 -2.35 2.74 -24.21
N ALA A 13 -1.34 2.54 -25.05
CA ALA A 13 -0.13 3.38 -25.00
C ALA A 13 -0.46 4.86 -25.28
N ARG A 14 -1.33 5.15 -26.26
CA ARG A 14 -1.80 6.53 -26.56
C ARG A 14 -2.63 7.13 -25.42
N LEU A 15 -3.34 6.30 -24.64
CA LEU A 15 -4.07 6.70 -23.43
C LEU A 15 -3.14 6.95 -22.23
N GLY A 16 -1.81 6.80 -22.39
CA GLY A 16 -0.82 7.13 -21.37
C GLY A 16 -0.32 5.92 -20.57
N VAL A 17 -0.58 4.68 -20.99
CA VAL A 17 0.04 3.50 -20.36
C VAL A 17 1.52 3.48 -20.69
N THR A 18 2.36 3.72 -19.67
CA THR A 18 3.82 3.75 -19.82
C THR A 18 4.49 2.46 -19.35
N THR A 19 3.85 1.72 -18.44
CA THR A 19 4.42 0.51 -17.83
C THR A 19 3.36 -0.57 -17.69
N VAL A 20 3.72 -1.80 -18.07
CA VAL A 20 2.86 -2.99 -18.01
C VAL A 20 3.63 -4.11 -17.34
N PHE A 21 3.00 -4.78 -16.39
CA PHE A 21 3.54 -5.95 -15.69
C PHE A 21 2.84 -7.21 -16.19
N GLY A 22 3.52 -8.35 -16.14
CA GLY A 22 2.85 -9.58 -16.53
C GLY A 22 3.76 -10.78 -16.74
N VAL A 23 3.11 -11.89 -17.08
CA VAL A 23 3.75 -13.08 -17.65
C VAL A 23 3.12 -13.30 -19.02
N VAL A 24 3.94 -13.40 -20.06
CA VAL A 24 3.48 -13.52 -21.43
C VAL A 24 3.25 -14.98 -21.79
N GLY A 25 2.04 -15.31 -22.21
CA GLY A 25 1.67 -16.56 -22.85
C GLY A 25 1.04 -16.31 -24.22
N SER A 26 0.60 -17.35 -24.90
CA SER A 26 0.05 -17.23 -26.26
C SER A 26 -1.17 -16.30 -26.36
N GLY A 27 -1.99 -16.22 -25.31
CA GLY A 27 -3.25 -15.45 -25.36
C GLY A 27 -3.08 -13.95 -25.21
N ASN A 28 -2.07 -13.49 -24.49
CA ASN A 28 -1.79 -12.06 -24.30
C ASN A 28 -0.57 -11.56 -25.08
N PHE A 29 0.03 -12.42 -25.92
CA PHE A 29 1.27 -12.12 -26.66
C PHE A 29 1.10 -10.90 -27.57
N HIS A 30 0.05 -10.87 -28.39
CA HIS A 30 -0.14 -9.84 -29.39
C HIS A 30 -0.46 -8.46 -28.80
N VAL A 31 -1.33 -8.40 -27.80
CA VAL A 31 -1.68 -7.12 -27.12
C VAL A 31 -0.49 -6.56 -26.37
N THR A 32 0.31 -7.42 -25.70
CA THR A 32 1.52 -7.00 -24.97
C THR A 32 2.59 -6.47 -25.92
N ASN A 33 2.84 -7.16 -27.03
CA ASN A 33 3.79 -6.68 -28.04
C ASN A 33 3.35 -5.37 -28.70
N ALA A 34 2.05 -5.19 -28.94
CA ALA A 34 1.54 -3.93 -29.48
C ALA A 34 1.73 -2.75 -28.53
N LEU A 35 1.50 -2.96 -27.22
CA LEU A 35 1.80 -1.98 -26.18
C LEU A 35 3.28 -1.59 -26.18
N THR A 36 4.18 -2.58 -26.21
CA THR A 36 5.64 -2.34 -26.21
C THR A 36 6.10 -1.63 -27.49
N ALA A 37 5.58 -2.05 -28.65
CA ALA A 37 5.89 -1.41 -29.93
C ALA A 37 5.40 0.06 -29.97
N ALA A 38 4.35 0.37 -29.21
CA ALA A 38 3.83 1.74 -29.07
C ALA A 38 4.52 2.57 -27.98
N GLY A 39 5.58 2.04 -27.32
CA GLY A 39 6.44 2.77 -26.40
C GLY A 39 6.24 2.42 -24.90
N ALA A 40 5.32 1.54 -24.53
CA ALA A 40 5.17 1.12 -23.16
C ALA A 40 6.31 0.17 -22.75
N ARG A 41 6.82 0.32 -21.52
CA ARG A 41 7.78 -0.61 -20.93
C ARG A 41 7.03 -1.85 -20.41
N PHE A 42 7.42 -3.04 -20.87
CA PHE A 42 6.95 -4.28 -20.27
C PHE A 42 7.93 -4.76 -19.20
N VAL A 43 7.41 -5.09 -18.03
CA VAL A 43 8.14 -5.62 -16.87
C VAL A 43 7.71 -7.10 -16.70
N PRO A 44 8.47 -8.06 -17.25
CA PRO A 44 8.14 -9.47 -17.10
C PRO A 44 8.48 -9.93 -15.68
N ALA A 45 7.50 -10.56 -15.02
CA ALA A 45 7.66 -11.25 -13.74
C ALA A 45 7.87 -12.76 -13.96
N ARG A 46 8.16 -13.47 -12.89
CA ARG A 46 8.28 -14.93 -12.90
C ARG A 46 6.94 -15.63 -12.58
N HIS A 47 6.04 -14.90 -11.89
CA HIS A 47 4.72 -15.39 -11.52
C HIS A 47 3.67 -14.29 -11.68
N GLU A 48 2.48 -14.63 -12.17
CA GLU A 48 1.41 -13.66 -12.43
C GLU A 48 0.89 -12.99 -11.14
N GLY A 49 0.91 -13.71 -10.01
CA GLY A 49 0.60 -13.17 -8.70
C GLY A 49 1.53 -12.00 -8.35
N ALA A 50 2.83 -12.19 -8.55
CA ALA A 50 3.82 -11.14 -8.34
C ALA A 50 3.64 -9.98 -9.33
N ALA A 51 3.41 -10.27 -10.62
CA ALA A 51 3.13 -9.23 -11.61
C ALA A 51 1.91 -8.38 -11.22
N ALA A 52 0.89 -9.04 -10.68
CA ALA A 52 -0.30 -8.39 -10.18
C ALA A 52 0.01 -7.42 -9.04
N VAL A 53 0.81 -7.84 -8.08
CA VAL A 53 1.22 -7.01 -6.95
C VAL A 53 2.16 -5.87 -7.36
N MET A 54 3.09 -6.13 -8.28
CA MET A 54 3.96 -5.08 -8.87
C MET A 54 3.15 -3.97 -9.51
N ALA A 55 2.11 -4.33 -10.29
CA ALA A 55 1.23 -3.34 -10.92
C ALA A 55 0.43 -2.52 -9.90
N ASP A 56 -0.02 -3.14 -8.78
CA ASP A 56 -0.68 -2.44 -7.67
C ASP A 56 0.27 -1.43 -7.02
N ALA A 57 1.45 -1.89 -6.62
CA ALA A 57 2.45 -1.05 -5.97
C ALA A 57 2.90 0.10 -6.88
N TYR A 58 3.12 -0.17 -8.16
CA TYR A 58 3.44 0.86 -9.16
C TYR A 58 2.37 1.94 -9.23
N ALA A 59 1.08 1.56 -9.33
CA ALA A 59 -0.01 2.53 -9.36
C ALA A 59 -0.08 3.38 -8.09
N ARG A 60 0.13 2.76 -6.95
CA ARG A 60 0.07 3.43 -5.64
C ARG A 60 1.19 4.44 -5.44
N VAL A 61 2.39 4.14 -5.91
CA VAL A 61 3.59 4.96 -5.73
C VAL A 61 3.72 6.03 -6.82
N SER A 62 3.33 5.71 -8.07
CA SER A 62 3.36 6.67 -9.17
C SER A 62 2.14 7.60 -9.22
N GLY A 63 1.04 7.25 -8.53
CA GLY A 63 -0.24 7.93 -8.65
C GLY A 63 -0.99 7.66 -9.97
N GLY A 64 -0.43 6.80 -10.85
CA GLY A 64 -0.96 6.48 -12.17
C GLY A 64 -1.83 5.23 -12.22
N LEU A 65 -2.01 4.69 -13.43
CA LEU A 65 -2.73 3.45 -13.68
C LEU A 65 -1.77 2.25 -13.65
N GLY A 66 -2.09 1.25 -12.83
CA GLY A 66 -1.42 -0.05 -12.88
C GLY A 66 -1.96 -0.91 -14.03
N VAL A 67 -1.11 -1.46 -14.87
CA VAL A 67 -1.54 -2.35 -15.96
C VAL A 67 -0.89 -3.71 -15.80
N LEU A 68 -1.74 -4.74 -15.80
CA LEU A 68 -1.35 -6.15 -15.76
C LEU A 68 -1.77 -6.84 -17.06
N SER A 69 -0.90 -7.65 -17.65
CA SER A 69 -1.22 -8.49 -18.81
C SER A 69 -1.02 -9.96 -18.46
N VAL A 70 -2.07 -10.78 -18.57
CA VAL A 70 -2.04 -12.20 -18.21
C VAL A 70 -2.67 -13.09 -19.29
N HIS A 71 -2.18 -14.31 -19.34
CA HIS A 71 -2.73 -15.38 -20.17
C HIS A 71 -4.11 -15.82 -19.62
N GLN A 72 -4.95 -16.39 -20.48
CA GLN A 72 -6.25 -16.95 -20.12
C GLN A 72 -6.13 -18.13 -19.14
N GLY A 73 -7.17 -18.35 -18.35
CA GLY A 73 -7.23 -19.46 -17.41
C GLY A 73 -6.18 -19.34 -16.30
N PRO A 74 -5.14 -20.21 -16.29
CA PRO A 74 -4.17 -20.25 -15.19
C PRO A 74 -3.42 -18.93 -14.97
N GLY A 75 -3.13 -18.15 -16.01
CA GLY A 75 -2.49 -16.85 -15.84
C GLY A 75 -3.35 -15.88 -15.04
N LEU A 76 -4.67 -15.89 -15.25
CA LEU A 76 -5.58 -15.08 -14.45
C LEU A 76 -5.75 -15.63 -13.04
N THR A 77 -5.95 -16.93 -12.85
CA THR A 77 -6.14 -17.51 -11.51
C THR A 77 -4.91 -17.33 -10.62
N ASN A 78 -3.70 -17.44 -11.17
CA ASN A 78 -2.47 -17.15 -10.45
C ASN A 78 -2.36 -15.68 -9.99
N ALA A 79 -2.97 -14.75 -10.73
CA ALA A 79 -2.92 -13.32 -10.41
C ALA A 79 -3.91 -12.88 -9.30
N MET A 80 -4.81 -13.78 -8.87
CA MET A 80 -5.94 -13.40 -8.01
C MET A 80 -5.56 -12.76 -6.68
N PRO A 81 -4.55 -13.19 -5.91
CA PRO A 81 -4.18 -12.54 -4.66
C PRO A 81 -3.85 -11.05 -4.86
N GLY A 82 -3.05 -10.72 -5.87
CA GLY A 82 -2.71 -9.34 -6.18
C GLY A 82 -3.86 -8.54 -6.79
N ILE A 83 -4.79 -9.17 -7.52
CA ILE A 83 -6.00 -8.51 -8.01
C ILE A 83 -6.94 -8.20 -6.84
N THR A 84 -7.08 -9.12 -5.89
CA THR A 84 -7.90 -8.94 -4.68
C THR A 84 -7.36 -7.79 -3.81
N GLU A 85 -6.05 -7.76 -3.55
CA GLU A 85 -5.41 -6.66 -2.80
C GLU A 85 -5.71 -5.30 -3.47
N ALA A 86 -5.55 -5.20 -4.79
CA ALA A 86 -5.80 -3.97 -5.53
C ALA A 86 -7.28 -3.57 -5.52
N ALA A 87 -8.21 -4.52 -5.68
CA ALA A 87 -9.64 -4.26 -5.70
C ALA A 87 -10.14 -3.78 -4.32
N THR A 88 -9.72 -4.45 -3.24
CA THR A 88 -10.04 -4.07 -1.85
C THR A 88 -9.52 -2.66 -1.52
N ARG A 89 -8.35 -2.30 -2.08
CA ARG A 89 -7.78 -0.95 -1.94
C ARG A 89 -8.39 0.10 -2.85
N ARG A 90 -9.20 -0.28 -3.84
CA ARG A 90 -9.68 0.62 -4.89
C ARG A 90 -8.52 1.28 -5.65
N THR A 91 -7.49 0.51 -5.96
CA THR A 91 -6.36 0.97 -6.78
C THR A 91 -6.81 1.09 -8.23
N PRO A 92 -6.57 2.23 -8.92
CA PRO A 92 -6.79 2.38 -10.35
C PRO A 92 -5.97 1.35 -11.13
N ARG A 93 -6.65 0.37 -11.73
CA ARG A 93 -5.96 -0.74 -12.37
C ARG A 93 -6.72 -1.32 -13.54
N LEU A 94 -5.97 -1.70 -14.58
CA LEU A 94 -6.48 -2.42 -15.73
C LEU A 94 -5.77 -3.78 -15.86
N VAL A 95 -6.52 -4.86 -15.77
CA VAL A 95 -6.05 -6.23 -16.01
C VAL A 95 -6.46 -6.63 -17.42
N LEU A 96 -5.50 -6.80 -18.32
CA LEU A 96 -5.69 -7.33 -19.67
C LEU A 96 -5.63 -8.85 -19.60
N ALA A 97 -6.79 -9.48 -19.52
CA ALA A 97 -6.91 -10.92 -19.41
C ALA A 97 -7.37 -11.53 -20.74
N ALA A 98 -6.53 -12.34 -21.37
CA ALA A 98 -7.00 -13.14 -22.50
C ALA A 98 -8.16 -14.06 -22.05
N GLU A 99 -9.08 -14.37 -22.95
CA GLU A 99 -10.26 -15.18 -22.63
C GLU A 99 -10.44 -16.31 -23.66
N ALA A 100 -10.50 -17.56 -23.16
CA ALA A 100 -10.87 -18.72 -23.97
C ALA A 100 -12.40 -18.83 -23.98
N THR A 101 -13.00 -18.60 -25.15
CA THR A 101 -14.48 -18.58 -25.31
C THR A 101 -15.09 -19.96 -25.58
N ALA A 102 -14.28 -20.94 -26.05
CA ALA A 102 -14.77 -22.28 -26.30
C ALA A 102 -14.99 -23.06 -24.98
N PRO A 103 -16.23 -23.51 -24.66
CA PRO A 103 -16.53 -24.17 -23.38
C PRO A 103 -15.75 -25.45 -23.11
N ARG A 104 -15.21 -26.09 -24.17
CA ARG A 104 -14.38 -27.30 -24.07
C ARG A 104 -12.89 -27.02 -24.03
N SER A 105 -12.47 -25.74 -24.01
CA SER A 105 -11.08 -25.38 -23.84
C SER A 105 -10.62 -25.68 -22.41
N ASN A 106 -9.43 -26.24 -22.24
CA ASN A 106 -8.82 -26.44 -20.92
C ASN A 106 -8.56 -25.13 -20.18
N PHE A 107 -8.58 -24.00 -20.88
CA PHE A 107 -8.38 -22.65 -20.32
C PHE A 107 -9.69 -21.93 -20.00
N HIS A 108 -10.84 -22.55 -20.31
CA HIS A 108 -12.14 -21.90 -20.11
C HIS A 108 -12.53 -21.87 -18.63
N ILE A 109 -12.74 -20.68 -18.12
CA ILE A 109 -13.31 -20.40 -16.80
C ILE A 109 -14.25 -19.19 -16.89
N ASP A 110 -15.16 -19.03 -15.95
CA ASP A 110 -15.99 -17.81 -15.84
C ASP A 110 -15.18 -16.67 -15.24
N GLN A 111 -14.38 -15.99 -16.09
CA GLN A 111 -13.54 -14.86 -15.70
C GLN A 111 -14.35 -13.67 -15.15
N PRO A 112 -15.52 -13.29 -15.71
CA PRO A 112 -16.39 -12.28 -15.13
C PRO A 112 -16.89 -12.59 -13.72
N ALA A 113 -17.28 -13.84 -13.43
CA ALA A 113 -17.69 -14.24 -12.09
C ALA A 113 -16.51 -14.16 -11.11
N LEU A 114 -15.32 -14.61 -11.54
CA LEU A 114 -14.10 -14.54 -10.74
C LEU A 114 -13.72 -13.08 -10.40
N ALA A 115 -13.82 -12.16 -11.36
CA ALA A 115 -13.62 -10.72 -11.13
C ALA A 115 -14.56 -10.17 -10.06
N ARG A 116 -15.86 -10.46 -10.19
CA ARG A 116 -16.87 -10.02 -9.21
C ARG A 116 -16.62 -10.56 -7.82
N ALA A 117 -16.21 -11.83 -7.71
CA ALA A 117 -15.95 -12.48 -6.42
C ALA A 117 -14.88 -11.76 -5.60
N VAL A 118 -13.94 -11.08 -6.24
CA VAL A 118 -12.85 -10.34 -5.57
C VAL A 118 -13.03 -8.82 -5.58
N GLY A 119 -14.22 -8.32 -5.96
CA GLY A 119 -14.52 -6.89 -5.97
C GLY A 119 -13.95 -6.13 -7.18
N ALA A 120 -13.37 -6.81 -8.17
CA ALA A 120 -12.97 -6.22 -9.43
C ALA A 120 -14.17 -6.05 -10.37
N VAL A 121 -14.13 -5.05 -11.26
CA VAL A 121 -15.17 -4.79 -12.24
C VAL A 121 -14.88 -5.59 -13.51
N PRO A 122 -15.72 -6.55 -13.91
CA PRO A 122 -15.55 -7.26 -15.16
C PRO A 122 -15.99 -6.40 -16.35
N GLU A 123 -15.09 -6.22 -17.30
CA GLU A 123 -15.32 -5.62 -18.60
C GLU A 123 -14.90 -6.60 -19.70
N ARG A 124 -15.34 -6.39 -20.93
CA ARG A 124 -15.05 -7.29 -22.04
C ARG A 124 -15.02 -6.55 -23.37
N ILE A 125 -14.07 -6.89 -24.22
CA ILE A 125 -14.13 -6.54 -25.64
C ILE A 125 -15.10 -7.50 -26.32
N THR A 126 -16.29 -6.99 -26.64
CA THR A 126 -17.42 -7.84 -27.07
C THR A 126 -17.36 -8.23 -28.55
N SER A 127 -16.79 -7.37 -29.39
CA SER A 127 -16.59 -7.59 -30.83
C SER A 127 -15.52 -6.66 -31.38
N ALA A 128 -15.05 -6.94 -32.60
CA ALA A 128 -14.11 -6.04 -33.28
C ALA A 128 -14.68 -4.64 -33.48
N SER A 129 -15.96 -4.51 -33.83
CA SER A 129 -16.62 -3.20 -34.05
C SER A 129 -16.87 -2.43 -32.76
N ALA A 130 -17.05 -3.08 -31.63
CA ALA A 130 -17.27 -2.45 -30.34
C ALA A 130 -15.95 -2.17 -29.58
N ALA A 131 -14.82 -2.71 -30.03
CA ALA A 131 -13.59 -2.74 -29.27
C ALA A 131 -13.09 -1.38 -28.77
N ALA A 132 -13.22 -0.32 -29.57
CA ALA A 132 -12.83 1.02 -29.16
C ALA A 132 -13.71 1.57 -28.03
N ALA A 133 -15.03 1.38 -28.12
CA ALA A 133 -15.98 1.82 -27.10
C ALA A 133 -15.86 1.01 -25.80
N ASP A 134 -15.68 -0.32 -25.91
CA ASP A 134 -15.48 -1.20 -24.77
C ASP A 134 -14.18 -0.86 -24.02
N LEU A 135 -13.10 -0.58 -24.75
CA LEU A 135 -11.83 -0.14 -24.17
C LEU A 135 -11.97 1.21 -23.45
N ALA A 136 -12.67 2.18 -24.08
CA ALA A 136 -12.89 3.49 -23.46
C ALA A 136 -13.69 3.38 -22.16
N ARG A 137 -14.68 2.49 -22.11
CA ARG A 137 -15.49 2.22 -20.90
C ARG A 137 -14.60 1.62 -19.80
N ALA A 138 -13.86 0.56 -20.11
CA ALA A 138 -12.95 -0.08 -19.15
C ALA A 138 -11.90 0.90 -18.60
N TRP A 139 -11.31 1.71 -19.48
CA TRP A 139 -10.37 2.77 -19.10
C TRP A 139 -11.01 3.78 -18.14
N ARG A 140 -12.18 4.31 -18.52
CA ARG A 140 -12.89 5.29 -17.68
C ARG A 140 -13.19 4.74 -16.29
N THR A 141 -13.74 3.52 -16.19
CA THR A 141 -14.02 2.86 -14.91
C THR A 141 -12.75 2.72 -14.09
N ALA A 142 -11.64 2.32 -14.70
CA ALA A 142 -10.37 2.17 -13.98
C ALA A 142 -9.83 3.50 -13.45
N VAL A 143 -9.82 4.55 -14.28
CA VAL A 143 -9.14 5.81 -13.96
C VAL A 143 -10.05 6.78 -13.20
N THR A 144 -11.28 7.00 -13.71
CA THR A 144 -12.18 8.02 -13.16
C THR A 144 -12.91 7.51 -11.90
N GLU A 145 -13.35 6.25 -11.90
CA GLU A 145 -14.03 5.65 -10.75
C GLU A 145 -13.04 5.00 -9.76
N ARG A 146 -11.74 5.02 -10.09
CA ARG A 146 -10.67 4.45 -9.26
C ARG A 146 -10.93 2.99 -8.90
N ARG A 147 -11.21 2.15 -9.89
CA ARG A 147 -11.54 0.74 -9.71
C ARG A 147 -10.48 -0.16 -10.33
N THR A 148 -10.35 -1.36 -9.79
CA THR A 148 -9.64 -2.45 -10.45
C THR A 148 -10.58 -3.07 -11.49
N VAL A 149 -10.24 -2.95 -12.77
CA VAL A 149 -11.04 -3.46 -13.90
C VAL A 149 -10.35 -4.68 -14.51
N LEU A 150 -11.08 -5.78 -14.66
CA LEU A 150 -10.64 -6.94 -15.40
C LEU A 150 -11.24 -6.88 -16.80
N LEU A 151 -10.44 -6.50 -17.80
CA LEU A 151 -10.83 -6.43 -19.20
C LEU A 151 -10.57 -7.77 -19.88
N ASN A 152 -11.63 -8.51 -20.15
CA ASN A 152 -11.57 -9.77 -20.87
C ASN A 152 -11.36 -9.53 -22.37
N LEU A 153 -10.36 -10.21 -22.95
CA LEU A 153 -9.96 -10.13 -24.34
C LEU A 153 -10.17 -11.51 -25.01
N PRO A 154 -11.36 -11.80 -25.57
CA PRO A 154 -11.63 -13.07 -26.25
C PRO A 154 -10.65 -13.33 -27.38
N LEU A 155 -10.10 -14.54 -27.47
CA LEU A 155 -9.05 -14.90 -28.44
C LEU A 155 -9.50 -14.71 -29.89
N ASP A 156 -10.73 -15.07 -30.21
CA ASP A 156 -11.34 -14.89 -31.52
C ASP A 156 -11.49 -13.42 -31.90
N VAL A 157 -11.93 -12.58 -30.95
CA VAL A 157 -12.04 -11.13 -31.14
C VAL A 157 -10.65 -10.50 -31.26
N GLN A 158 -9.67 -10.91 -30.44
CA GLN A 158 -8.30 -10.43 -30.55
C GLN A 158 -7.69 -10.64 -31.94
N ALA A 159 -7.97 -11.79 -32.56
CA ALA A 159 -7.47 -12.17 -33.87
C ALA A 159 -8.22 -11.50 -35.03
N ALA A 160 -9.42 -10.99 -34.80
CA ALA A 160 -10.24 -10.36 -35.84
C ALA A 160 -9.58 -9.06 -36.36
N PRO A 161 -9.84 -8.69 -37.65
CA PRO A 161 -9.42 -7.39 -38.18
C PRO A 161 -10.03 -6.23 -37.39
N ALA A 162 -9.19 -5.27 -36.99
CA ALA A 162 -9.66 -4.05 -36.33
C ALA A 162 -10.34 -3.12 -37.34
N PRO A 163 -11.39 -2.39 -36.94
CA PRO A 163 -11.95 -1.29 -37.72
C PRO A 163 -10.88 -0.23 -38.02
N ALA A 164 -11.03 0.45 -39.15
CA ALA A 164 -10.20 1.60 -39.51
C ALA A 164 -11.11 2.78 -39.82
N PRO A 165 -11.01 3.93 -39.12
CA PRO A 165 -10.07 4.18 -38.02
C PRO A 165 -10.43 3.41 -36.72
N PHE A 166 -9.42 3.16 -35.84
CA PHE A 166 -9.63 2.66 -34.49
C PHE A 166 -9.45 3.83 -33.52
N ASP A 167 -10.53 4.56 -33.35
CA ASP A 167 -10.53 5.75 -32.50
C ASP A 167 -11.17 5.43 -31.15
N VAL A 168 -10.36 5.43 -30.10
CA VAL A 168 -10.84 5.34 -28.73
C VAL A 168 -11.29 6.73 -28.31
N PRO A 169 -12.56 6.90 -27.90
CA PRO A 169 -13.03 8.19 -27.40
C PRO A 169 -12.11 8.72 -26.29
N ALA A 170 -11.73 9.99 -26.40
CA ALA A 170 -10.92 10.64 -25.37
C ALA A 170 -11.64 10.53 -24.01
N PRO A 171 -10.90 10.27 -22.92
CA PRO A 171 -11.48 10.32 -21.58
C PRO A 171 -12.16 11.68 -21.37
N PRO A 172 -13.31 11.74 -20.70
CA PRO A 172 -13.87 13.03 -20.28
C PRO A 172 -12.85 13.75 -19.38
N ALA A 173 -12.92 15.08 -19.38
CA ALA A 173 -12.13 15.86 -18.43
C ALA A 173 -12.42 15.37 -17.00
N PRO A 174 -11.39 15.33 -16.11
CA PRO A 174 -11.61 15.00 -14.72
C PRO A 174 -12.70 15.87 -14.13
N LEU A 175 -13.66 15.26 -13.42
CA LEU A 175 -14.64 16.02 -12.65
C LEU A 175 -13.92 16.80 -11.55
N PRO A 176 -14.39 18.01 -11.20
CA PRO A 176 -13.86 18.70 -10.03
C PRO A 176 -14.01 17.81 -8.80
N PRO A 177 -13.07 17.88 -7.85
CA PRO A 177 -13.21 17.15 -6.59
C PRO A 177 -14.54 17.50 -5.90
N PRO A 178 -15.26 16.51 -5.31
CA PRO A 178 -16.50 16.79 -4.61
C PRO A 178 -16.24 17.71 -3.41
N GLU A 179 -17.07 18.74 -3.28
CA GLU A 179 -17.06 19.69 -2.18
C GLU A 179 -18.31 19.46 -1.33
N PRO A 180 -18.20 19.39 0.02
CA PRO A 180 -19.36 19.31 0.89
C PRO A 180 -20.22 20.56 0.76
N ASP A 181 -21.51 20.46 1.11
CA ASP A 181 -22.38 21.62 1.20
C ASP A 181 -21.98 22.57 2.34
N ASP A 182 -22.44 23.83 2.26
CA ASP A 182 -22.10 24.86 3.22
C ASP A 182 -22.52 24.48 4.65
N ALA A 183 -23.65 23.81 4.83
CA ALA A 183 -24.14 23.41 6.15
C ALA A 183 -23.22 22.35 6.79
N ALA A 184 -22.68 21.42 6.01
CA ALA A 184 -21.71 20.44 6.49
C ALA A 184 -20.37 21.11 6.86
N ILE A 185 -19.91 22.10 6.08
CA ILE A 185 -18.71 22.89 6.39
C ILE A 185 -18.92 23.72 7.68
N GLU A 186 -20.09 24.36 7.84
CA GLU A 186 -20.43 25.10 9.06
C GLU A 186 -20.45 24.17 10.28
N ALA A 187 -21.05 22.98 10.18
CA ALA A 187 -21.07 22.00 11.27
C ALA A 187 -19.66 21.51 11.66
N LEU A 188 -18.77 21.26 10.69
CA LEU A 188 -17.38 20.92 10.97
C LEU A 188 -16.65 22.09 11.64
N ALA A 189 -16.88 23.32 11.16
CA ALA A 189 -16.29 24.52 11.78
C ALA A 189 -16.77 24.70 13.24
N ASP A 190 -18.07 24.47 13.51
CA ASP A 190 -18.63 24.51 14.88
C ASP A 190 -17.94 23.48 15.79
N ALA A 191 -17.77 22.24 15.32
CA ALA A 191 -17.09 21.20 16.06
C ALA A 191 -15.62 21.57 16.37
N LEU A 192 -14.91 22.17 15.40
CA LEU A 192 -13.52 22.61 15.57
C LEU A 192 -13.40 23.81 16.53
N VAL A 193 -14.35 24.74 16.50
CA VAL A 193 -14.38 25.90 17.45
C VAL A 193 -14.66 25.44 18.88
N ALA A 194 -15.52 24.44 19.04
CA ALA A 194 -15.86 23.89 20.35
C ALA A 194 -14.76 23.02 20.96
N ALA A 195 -13.88 22.48 20.14
CA ALA A 195 -12.85 21.52 20.57
C ALA A 195 -11.70 22.20 21.32
N GLY A 196 -11.38 21.67 22.49
CA GLY A 196 -10.17 22.03 23.25
C GLY A 196 -8.96 21.15 22.91
N ARG A 197 -9.18 19.93 22.41
CA ARG A 197 -8.14 18.94 22.10
C ARG A 197 -8.41 18.22 20.78
N PRO A 198 -8.45 18.94 19.65
CA PRO A 198 -8.69 18.33 18.36
C PRO A 198 -7.47 17.49 17.87
N VAL A 199 -7.76 16.35 17.23
CA VAL A 199 -6.78 15.50 16.55
C VAL A 199 -7.27 15.23 15.13
N PHE A 200 -6.39 15.43 14.15
CA PHE A 200 -6.62 15.07 12.75
C PHE A 200 -5.94 13.74 12.44
N LEU A 201 -6.69 12.82 11.89
CA LEU A 201 -6.21 11.51 11.51
C LEU A 201 -6.30 11.36 9.97
N ALA A 202 -5.17 11.51 9.31
CA ALA A 202 -5.09 11.50 7.86
C ALA A 202 -4.89 10.07 7.32
N GLY A 203 -5.79 9.63 6.46
CA GLY A 203 -5.71 8.37 5.75
C GLY A 203 -5.24 8.52 4.30
N ARG A 204 -5.40 7.48 3.51
CA ARG A 204 -5.00 7.44 2.09
C ARG A 204 -5.63 8.59 1.27
N GLY A 205 -6.88 8.96 1.56
CA GLY A 205 -7.56 10.04 0.87
C GLY A 205 -6.94 11.42 1.10
N ALA A 206 -6.15 11.57 2.18
CA ALA A 206 -5.47 12.81 2.52
C ALA A 206 -4.06 12.94 1.92
N ARG A 207 -3.58 11.96 1.16
CA ARG A 207 -2.18 11.85 0.71
C ARG A 207 -1.64 13.11 0.02
N TYR A 208 -2.48 13.86 -0.65
CA TYR A 208 -2.09 15.09 -1.37
C TYR A 208 -2.66 16.36 -0.73
N ALA A 209 -3.06 16.29 0.55
CA ALA A 209 -3.68 17.40 1.28
C ALA A 209 -2.82 17.87 2.48
N ASP A 210 -1.51 17.64 2.45
CA ASP A 210 -0.59 17.99 3.54
C ASP A 210 -0.65 19.48 3.87
N ALA A 211 -0.54 20.34 2.86
CA ALA A 211 -0.54 21.79 3.05
C ALA A 211 -1.86 22.29 3.63
N GLU A 212 -3.00 21.79 3.14
CA GLU A 212 -4.32 22.21 3.59
C GLU A 212 -4.62 21.72 5.01
N LEU A 213 -4.27 20.46 5.32
CA LEU A 213 -4.47 19.92 6.67
C LEU A 213 -3.50 20.55 7.67
N THR A 214 -2.26 20.81 7.30
CA THR A 214 -1.30 21.53 8.14
C THR A 214 -1.81 22.93 8.44
N HIS A 215 -2.25 23.68 7.42
CA HIS A 215 -2.83 25.01 7.60
C HIS A 215 -4.08 25.00 8.50
N LEU A 216 -5.03 24.10 8.24
CA LEU A 216 -6.23 23.98 9.08
C LEU A 216 -5.88 23.59 10.52
N SER A 217 -4.89 22.72 10.71
CA SER A 217 -4.42 22.31 12.03
C SER A 217 -3.74 23.44 12.82
N GLU A 218 -3.07 24.36 12.13
CA GLU A 218 -2.51 25.58 12.74
C GLU A 218 -3.60 26.54 13.22
N ARG A 219 -4.71 26.63 12.47
CA ARG A 219 -5.87 27.48 12.84
C ARG A 219 -6.63 26.95 14.05
N THR A 220 -6.68 25.65 14.21
CA THR A 220 -7.51 24.97 15.22
C THR A 220 -6.70 24.42 16.40
N GLY A 221 -5.37 24.46 16.32
CA GLY A 221 -4.48 23.84 17.31
C GLY A 221 -4.56 22.32 17.33
N ALA A 222 -4.99 21.68 16.24
CA ALA A 222 -5.09 20.22 16.14
C ALA A 222 -3.72 19.54 16.12
N LEU A 223 -3.58 18.39 16.80
CA LEU A 223 -2.47 17.49 16.60
C LEU A 223 -2.71 16.66 15.32
N LEU A 224 -1.64 16.21 14.70
CA LEU A 224 -1.67 15.52 13.41
C LEU A 224 -1.25 14.06 13.59
N ALA A 225 -2.04 13.13 13.07
CA ALA A 225 -1.71 11.71 13.02
C ALA A 225 -2.00 11.15 11.62
N THR A 226 -1.38 10.03 11.29
CA THR A 226 -1.61 9.34 10.02
C THR A 226 -2.05 7.89 10.25
N THR A 227 -2.71 7.29 9.25
CA THR A 227 -2.74 5.84 9.16
C THR A 227 -1.40 5.32 8.62
N ALA A 228 -1.10 4.03 8.80
CA ALA A 228 0.15 3.44 8.30
C ALA A 228 0.37 3.69 6.80
N VAL A 229 -0.69 3.65 5.98
CA VAL A 229 -0.61 3.85 4.52
C VAL A 229 -0.41 5.31 4.08
N SER A 230 -0.42 6.25 5.03
CA SER A 230 -0.17 7.68 4.80
C SER A 230 1.00 8.18 5.62
N ARG A 231 1.81 7.26 6.17
CA ARG A 231 2.99 7.59 6.93
C ARG A 231 3.91 8.54 6.14
N GLY A 232 4.50 9.48 6.82
CA GLY A 232 5.35 10.51 6.21
C GLY A 232 4.61 11.78 5.78
N LEU A 233 3.26 11.80 5.74
CA LEU A 233 2.48 12.95 5.28
C LEU A 233 2.82 14.25 6.04
N PHE A 234 2.92 14.19 7.36
CA PHE A 234 3.20 15.36 8.22
C PHE A 234 4.64 15.38 8.74
N ARG A 235 5.58 14.81 7.98
CA ARG A 235 6.98 14.74 8.40
C ARG A 235 7.55 16.13 8.66
N GLY A 236 8.23 16.27 9.81
CA GLY A 236 8.85 17.53 10.23
C GLY A 236 7.92 18.47 10.99
N ASN A 237 6.61 18.21 11.06
CA ASN A 237 5.70 18.99 11.88
C ASN A 237 5.90 18.65 13.38
N PRO A 238 6.14 19.64 14.29
CA PRO A 238 6.40 19.38 15.70
C PRO A 238 5.19 18.80 16.47
N PHE A 239 4.00 18.84 15.89
CA PHE A 239 2.77 18.30 16.44
C PHE A 239 2.30 17.02 15.73
N ASN A 240 3.21 16.37 15.01
CA ASN A 240 2.95 15.08 14.35
C ASN A 240 3.09 13.93 15.35
N LEU A 241 2.02 13.15 15.52
CA LEU A 241 1.93 11.95 16.34
C LEU A 241 2.43 10.68 15.62
N ASP A 242 2.87 10.82 14.36
CA ASP A 242 3.19 9.71 13.45
C ASP A 242 1.97 8.80 13.23
N VAL A 243 2.12 7.48 13.27
CA VAL A 243 1.07 6.51 12.93
C VAL A 243 0.14 6.27 14.11
N SER A 244 -1.17 6.41 13.86
CA SER A 244 -2.23 6.00 14.79
C SER A 244 -2.45 4.48 14.77
N GLY A 245 -3.18 4.00 15.75
CA GLY A 245 -3.60 2.60 15.82
C GLY A 245 -2.54 1.67 16.36
N GLY A 246 -2.43 0.51 15.76
CA GLY A 246 -1.54 -0.57 16.18
C GLY A 246 -0.08 -0.17 16.31
N PHE A 247 0.38 0.80 15.56
CA PHE A 247 1.77 1.25 15.53
C PHE A 247 2.01 2.57 16.28
N ALA A 248 1.00 3.13 16.93
CA ALA A 248 1.15 4.36 17.73
C ALA A 248 2.09 4.16 18.92
N THR A 249 3.00 5.12 19.16
CA THR A 249 3.77 5.14 20.41
C THR A 249 2.85 5.29 21.61
N PRO A 250 3.27 4.93 22.83
CA PRO A 250 2.46 5.14 24.04
C PRO A 250 2.02 6.61 24.20
N ALA A 251 2.91 7.56 23.93
CA ALA A 251 2.60 8.99 24.00
C ALA A 251 1.56 9.40 22.94
N ALA A 252 1.72 8.97 21.69
CA ALA A 252 0.74 9.22 20.63
C ALA A 252 -0.63 8.62 20.94
N ALA A 253 -0.66 7.36 21.40
CA ALA A 253 -1.90 6.67 21.78
C ALA A 253 -2.64 7.37 22.92
N GLU A 254 -1.92 7.86 23.94
CA GLU A 254 -2.49 8.64 25.03
C GLU A 254 -3.09 9.97 24.55
N LEU A 255 -2.34 10.71 23.71
CA LEU A 255 -2.80 12.00 23.19
C LEU A 255 -4.03 11.83 22.28
N ILE A 256 -4.06 10.79 21.42
CA ILE A 256 -5.25 10.50 20.60
C ILE A 256 -6.45 10.15 21.48
N ARG A 257 -6.27 9.29 22.49
CA ARG A 257 -7.36 8.88 23.41
C ARG A 257 -7.90 10.05 24.24
N SER A 258 -7.06 11.03 24.51
CA SER A 258 -7.43 12.21 25.31
C SER A 258 -8.07 13.31 24.46
N ALA A 259 -8.22 13.13 23.15
CA ALA A 259 -8.87 14.08 22.27
C ALA A 259 -10.36 14.23 22.62
N ASP A 260 -10.89 15.44 22.52
CA ASP A 260 -12.33 15.71 22.58
C ASP A 260 -12.97 15.77 21.19
N LEU A 261 -12.15 15.92 20.14
CA LEU A 261 -12.56 15.85 18.74
C LEU A 261 -11.53 15.05 17.94
N LEU A 262 -12.00 14.02 17.23
CA LEU A 262 -11.21 13.24 16.26
C LEU A 262 -11.81 13.44 14.86
N VAL A 263 -11.03 14.00 13.94
CA VAL A 263 -11.45 14.15 12.54
C VAL A 263 -10.66 13.19 11.66
N GLY A 264 -11.35 12.20 11.10
CA GLY A 264 -10.80 11.27 10.11
C GLY A 264 -10.85 11.88 8.70
N TRP A 265 -9.70 12.15 8.11
CA TRP A 265 -9.54 12.76 6.80
C TRP A 265 -9.17 11.70 5.75
N GLY A 266 -10.11 11.28 4.91
CA GLY A 266 -9.91 10.23 3.91
C GLY A 266 -9.41 8.92 4.55
N CYS A 267 -9.99 8.56 5.68
CA CYS A 267 -9.57 7.48 6.56
C CYS A 267 -10.76 6.61 6.95
N SER A 268 -10.65 5.29 6.80
CA SER A 268 -11.74 4.34 7.08
C SER A 268 -12.09 4.17 8.56
N LEU A 269 -11.30 4.69 9.50
CA LEU A 269 -11.50 4.57 10.94
C LEU A 269 -11.69 3.12 11.42
N ASN A 270 -10.99 2.17 10.79
CA ASN A 270 -11.12 0.75 11.04
C ASN A 270 -10.40 0.27 12.32
N MET A 271 -10.51 -1.02 12.62
CA MET A 271 -9.91 -1.67 13.79
C MET A 271 -8.41 -1.40 13.94
N TRP A 272 -7.65 -1.41 12.84
CA TRP A 272 -6.20 -1.16 12.85
C TRP A 272 -5.87 0.27 13.24
N THR A 273 -6.66 1.22 12.72
CA THR A 273 -6.44 2.66 12.91
C THR A 273 -6.84 3.14 14.28
N LEU A 274 -7.91 2.56 14.87
CA LEU A 274 -8.48 2.97 16.16
C LEU A 274 -8.30 1.93 17.28
N ARG A 275 -7.53 0.85 17.08
CA ARG A 275 -7.41 -0.28 18.04
C ARG A 275 -8.78 -0.75 18.51
N HIS A 276 -9.64 -1.17 17.57
CA HIS A 276 -11.03 -1.55 17.85
C HIS A 276 -11.82 -0.49 18.66
N GLY A 277 -11.51 0.79 18.46
CA GLY A 277 -12.12 1.91 19.19
C GLY A 277 -11.43 2.29 20.50
N ALA A 278 -10.41 1.55 20.95
CA ALA A 278 -9.70 1.83 22.21
C ALA A 278 -8.92 3.16 22.19
N LEU A 279 -8.71 3.76 21.01
CA LEU A 279 -8.11 5.10 20.88
C LEU A 279 -9.13 6.23 20.83
N VAL A 280 -10.43 5.94 20.91
CA VAL A 280 -11.48 6.97 20.96
C VAL A 280 -11.96 7.09 22.40
N GLY A 281 -11.85 8.28 22.99
CA GLY A 281 -12.36 8.56 24.34
C GLY A 281 -13.88 8.47 24.40
N HIS A 282 -14.45 8.23 25.56
CA HIS A 282 -15.90 8.10 25.75
C HIS A 282 -16.69 9.34 25.27
N ASP A 283 -16.14 10.53 25.51
CA ASP A 283 -16.77 11.82 25.18
C ASP A 283 -16.16 12.47 23.92
N THR A 284 -15.42 11.72 23.14
CA THR A 284 -14.80 12.22 21.90
C THR A 284 -15.85 12.31 20.79
N THR A 285 -16.03 13.50 20.24
CA THR A 285 -16.79 13.70 18.99
C THR A 285 -15.97 13.16 17.83
N VAL A 286 -16.56 12.30 16.99
CA VAL A 286 -15.90 11.70 15.83
C VAL A 286 -16.50 12.24 14.55
N VAL A 287 -15.67 12.88 13.73
CA VAL A 287 -16.02 13.39 12.40
C VAL A 287 -15.28 12.59 11.34
N GLN A 288 -15.93 12.30 10.23
CA GLN A 288 -15.30 11.62 9.10
C GLN A 288 -15.54 12.39 7.80
N VAL A 289 -14.47 12.64 7.05
CA VAL A 289 -14.48 13.23 5.71
C VAL A 289 -14.00 12.19 4.72
N ASP A 290 -14.83 11.84 3.74
CA ASP A 290 -14.46 10.91 2.66
C ASP A 290 -15.18 11.28 1.36
N ILE A 291 -14.58 10.93 0.21
CA ILE A 291 -15.22 11.11 -1.10
C ILE A 291 -16.31 10.06 -1.37
N ASP A 292 -16.30 8.97 -0.62
CA ASP A 292 -17.22 7.86 -0.75
C ASP A 292 -18.27 7.90 0.38
N PRO A 293 -19.55 8.15 0.07
CA PRO A 293 -20.59 8.18 1.10
C PRO A 293 -20.73 6.85 1.86
N ASP A 294 -20.44 5.71 1.20
CA ASP A 294 -20.53 4.39 1.83
C ASP A 294 -19.37 4.12 2.83
N ALA A 295 -18.31 4.91 2.80
CA ALA A 295 -17.22 4.83 3.76
C ALA A 295 -17.56 5.50 5.09
N LEU A 296 -18.52 6.43 5.11
CA LEU A 296 -18.89 7.18 6.31
C LEU A 296 -19.57 6.27 7.34
N GLY A 297 -18.97 6.16 8.52
CA GLY A 297 -19.49 5.32 9.60
C GLY A 297 -19.38 3.80 9.38
N ALA A 298 -18.76 3.36 8.28
CA ALA A 298 -18.73 1.93 7.92
C ALA A 298 -17.98 1.04 8.94
N HIS A 299 -16.99 1.58 9.64
CA HIS A 299 -16.16 0.81 10.58
C HIS A 299 -16.23 1.31 12.03
N HIS A 300 -16.62 2.54 12.24
CA HIS A 300 -16.76 3.15 13.57
C HIS A 300 -17.94 4.11 13.56
N ARG A 301 -18.64 4.22 14.69
CA ARG A 301 -19.69 5.22 14.85
C ARG A 301 -19.10 6.63 14.71
N ILE A 302 -19.74 7.47 13.93
CA ILE A 302 -19.38 8.88 13.74
C ILE A 302 -20.54 9.77 14.18
N ASP A 303 -20.23 10.99 14.62
CA ASP A 303 -21.20 12.00 15.00
C ASP A 303 -21.52 12.94 13.84
N LEU A 304 -20.55 13.15 12.93
CA LEU A 304 -20.70 13.98 11.74
C LEU A 304 -19.94 13.34 10.57
N GLY A 305 -20.60 13.19 9.43
CA GLY A 305 -20.01 12.71 8.17
C GLY A 305 -20.08 13.76 7.08
N LEU A 306 -18.97 14.00 6.37
CA LEU A 306 -18.91 14.91 5.22
C LEU A 306 -18.48 14.13 3.96
N VAL A 307 -19.29 14.22 2.91
CA VAL A 307 -18.89 13.70 1.60
C VAL A 307 -18.13 14.78 0.85
N GLY A 308 -16.82 14.60 0.69
CA GLY A 308 -15.99 15.59 0.02
C GLY A 308 -14.53 15.18 -0.12
N ASP A 309 -13.85 15.82 -1.04
CA ASP A 309 -12.39 15.73 -1.16
C ASP A 309 -11.70 16.38 0.03
N VAL A 310 -10.66 15.74 0.55
CA VAL A 310 -9.98 16.19 1.77
C VAL A 310 -9.40 17.59 1.63
N ALA A 311 -8.65 17.86 0.55
CA ALA A 311 -8.02 19.17 0.36
C ALA A 311 -9.06 20.27 0.18
N THR A 312 -10.12 20.00 -0.60
CA THR A 312 -11.20 20.95 -0.85
C THR A 312 -11.98 21.24 0.43
N THR A 313 -12.34 20.19 1.19
CA THR A 313 -13.03 20.32 2.48
C THR A 313 -12.18 21.10 3.50
N ALA A 314 -10.90 20.78 3.63
CA ALA A 314 -10.00 21.48 4.55
C ALA A 314 -9.87 22.98 4.20
N ARG A 315 -9.74 23.32 2.91
CA ARG A 315 -9.72 24.73 2.47
C ARG A 315 -11.04 25.45 2.72
N ALA A 316 -12.19 24.80 2.46
CA ALA A 316 -13.50 25.40 2.73
C ALA A 316 -13.70 25.66 4.22
N THR A 317 -13.35 24.69 5.06
CA THR A 317 -13.42 24.83 6.53
C THR A 317 -12.49 25.93 7.05
N ALA A 318 -11.27 26.05 6.52
CA ALA A 318 -10.35 27.12 6.89
C ALA A 318 -10.92 28.51 6.54
N ARG A 319 -11.48 28.67 5.33
CA ARG A 319 -12.17 29.92 4.93
C ARG A 319 -13.34 30.25 5.86
N GLU A 320 -14.11 29.25 6.27
CA GLU A 320 -15.23 29.47 7.19
C GLU A 320 -14.76 29.92 8.57
N LEU A 321 -13.70 29.32 9.11
CA LEU A 321 -13.06 29.78 10.36
C LEU A 321 -12.50 31.18 10.25
N ASP A 322 -11.93 31.58 9.10
CA ASP A 322 -11.45 32.92 8.82
C ASP A 322 -12.60 33.94 8.83
N ARG A 323 -13.72 33.62 8.16
CA ARG A 323 -14.93 34.43 8.12
C ARG A 323 -15.50 34.69 9.53
N ARG A 324 -15.37 33.72 10.43
CA ARG A 324 -15.79 33.84 11.84
C ARG A 324 -14.75 34.52 12.72
N GLY A 325 -13.55 34.79 12.23
CA GLY A 325 -12.45 35.32 13.02
C GLY A 325 -11.93 34.34 14.08
N CYS A 326 -12.14 33.03 13.89
CA CYS A 326 -11.78 32.00 14.84
C CYS A 326 -10.35 31.52 14.65
N HIS A 327 -9.61 31.52 15.75
CA HIS A 327 -8.27 30.95 15.87
C HIS A 327 -8.12 30.37 17.28
N SER A 328 -7.69 29.13 17.40
CA SER A 328 -7.53 28.44 18.68
C SER A 328 -6.13 27.80 18.79
N ALA A 329 -5.54 27.90 19.98
CA ALA A 329 -4.34 27.10 20.30
C ALA A 329 -4.67 25.62 20.46
N GLY A 330 -5.94 25.27 20.70
CA GLY A 330 -6.45 23.91 20.80
C GLY A 330 -5.61 23.02 21.70
N TYR A 331 -5.17 21.89 21.15
CA TYR A 331 -4.34 20.91 21.86
C TYR A 331 -2.85 21.26 21.87
N ARG A 332 -2.40 22.19 21.00
CA ARG A 332 -0.98 22.52 20.83
C ARG A 332 -0.46 23.33 22.01
N SER A 333 0.69 22.94 22.53
CA SER A 333 1.44 23.68 23.53
C SER A 333 2.93 23.34 23.43
N VAL A 334 3.78 24.19 24.00
CA VAL A 334 5.23 23.92 24.09
C VAL A 334 5.50 22.57 24.77
N LYS A 335 4.76 22.27 25.85
CA LYS A 335 4.87 20.99 26.58
C LYS A 335 4.57 19.78 25.70
N ILE A 336 3.56 19.85 24.84
CA ILE A 336 3.21 18.77 23.90
C ILE A 336 4.31 18.62 22.85
N ALA A 337 4.81 19.71 22.26
CA ALA A 337 5.90 19.65 21.29
C ALA A 337 7.17 19.05 21.90
N GLU A 338 7.56 19.47 23.11
CA GLU A 338 8.70 18.90 23.84
C GLU A 338 8.50 17.43 24.18
N ARG A 339 7.29 17.02 24.56
CA ARG A 339 6.96 15.63 24.80
C ARG A 339 7.10 14.79 23.53
N LEU A 340 6.54 15.25 22.42
CA LEU A 340 6.66 14.55 21.13
C LEU A 340 8.10 14.48 20.64
N ALA A 341 8.91 15.50 20.86
CA ALA A 341 10.33 15.46 20.53
C ALA A 341 11.11 14.37 21.32
N ARG A 342 10.68 14.01 22.54
CA ARG A 342 11.31 12.99 23.39
C ARG A 342 10.70 11.60 23.26
N GLU A 343 9.39 11.49 23.00
CA GLU A 343 8.61 10.26 23.16
C GLU A 343 7.81 9.90 21.90
N GLY A 344 7.88 10.75 20.87
CA GLY A 344 7.08 10.59 19.65
C GLY A 344 7.58 9.51 18.70
N ARG A 345 8.78 9.00 18.88
CA ARG A 345 9.37 7.96 18.03
C ARG A 345 9.58 6.66 18.81
N TRP A 346 9.32 5.53 18.18
CA TRP A 346 9.52 4.22 18.80
C TRP A 346 10.97 3.96 19.24
N ARG A 347 11.96 4.54 18.55
CA ARG A 347 13.37 4.43 18.95
C ARG A 347 13.68 5.08 20.32
N ASP A 348 12.87 6.06 20.72
CA ASP A 348 13.01 6.80 21.97
C ASP A 348 12.17 6.19 23.11
N VAL A 349 11.30 5.20 22.79
CA VAL A 349 10.53 4.45 23.79
C VAL A 349 11.46 3.45 24.48
N PRO A 350 11.57 3.49 25.83
CA PRO A 350 12.33 2.51 26.58
C PRO A 350 11.89 1.09 26.27
N ARG A 351 12.84 0.19 26.06
CA ARG A 351 12.58 -1.22 25.79
C ARG A 351 13.48 -2.11 26.62
N GLU A 352 12.94 -3.22 27.09
CA GLU A 352 13.75 -4.28 27.66
C GLU A 352 14.47 -5.04 26.56
N GLU A 353 15.76 -5.29 26.74
CA GLU A 353 16.52 -6.15 25.85
C GLU A 353 16.13 -7.60 26.06
N GLN A 354 15.98 -8.33 24.97
CA GLN A 354 15.61 -9.74 25.00
C GLN A 354 16.65 -10.54 24.22
N PRO A 355 17.79 -10.84 24.85
CA PRO A 355 18.86 -11.54 24.19
C PRO A 355 18.50 -12.99 23.91
N GLU A 356 18.69 -13.42 22.67
CA GLU A 356 18.67 -14.81 22.24
C GLU A 356 19.96 -15.08 21.48
N ALA A 357 20.70 -16.12 21.87
CA ALA A 357 22.02 -16.41 21.30
C ALA A 357 21.94 -16.60 19.77
N GLY A 358 22.75 -15.86 19.02
CA GLY A 358 22.81 -15.91 17.57
C GLY A 358 21.59 -15.31 16.86
N ARG A 359 20.81 -14.46 17.54
CA ARG A 359 19.63 -13.77 17.00
C ARG A 359 19.61 -12.30 17.46
N ILE A 360 19.23 -11.41 16.55
CA ILE A 360 19.12 -9.98 16.80
C ILE A 360 17.68 -9.61 17.17
N ASP A 361 17.51 -8.72 18.15
CA ASP A 361 16.20 -8.10 18.43
C ASP A 361 15.71 -7.34 17.18
N PRO A 362 14.50 -7.62 16.65
CA PRO A 362 13.99 -6.98 15.45
C PRO A 362 13.83 -5.46 15.60
N ARG A 363 13.67 -4.94 16.83
CA ARG A 363 13.64 -3.51 17.14
C ARG A 363 15.03 -2.89 16.99
N ALA A 364 16.05 -3.58 17.46
CA ALA A 364 17.45 -3.15 17.33
C ALA A 364 17.90 -3.20 15.86
N LEU A 365 17.52 -4.26 15.13
CA LEU A 365 17.74 -4.37 13.69
C LEU A 365 17.14 -3.18 12.95
N SER A 366 15.85 -2.92 13.17
CA SER A 366 15.11 -1.88 12.44
C SER A 366 15.64 -0.48 12.76
N ALA A 367 15.98 -0.19 14.02
CA ALA A 367 16.59 1.07 14.40
C ALA A 367 17.98 1.26 13.75
N ALA A 368 18.80 0.21 13.73
CA ALA A 368 20.11 0.25 13.10
C ALA A 368 20.02 0.42 11.57
N LEU A 369 19.04 -0.21 10.93
CA LEU A 369 18.77 0.00 9.50
C LEU A 369 18.33 1.44 9.22
N ASP A 370 17.45 2.02 10.04
CA ASP A 370 17.00 3.40 9.87
C ASP A 370 18.17 4.41 9.88
N ASP A 371 19.17 4.17 10.74
CA ASP A 371 20.38 4.99 10.80
C ASP A 371 21.28 4.87 9.56
N LEU A 372 21.26 3.71 8.89
CA LEU A 372 22.10 3.43 7.72
C LEU A 372 21.45 3.85 6.40
N LEU A 373 20.12 3.79 6.33
CA LEU A 373 19.38 3.99 5.10
C LEU A 373 19.39 5.47 4.66
N PRO A 374 19.53 5.76 3.35
CA PRO A 374 19.41 7.13 2.84
C PRO A 374 18.01 7.69 3.09
N ALA A 375 17.91 9.02 3.21
CA ALA A 375 16.62 9.69 3.38
C ALA A 375 15.67 9.46 2.19
N ALA A 376 16.21 9.42 0.96
CA ALA A 376 15.46 9.12 -0.26
C ALA A 376 15.24 7.60 -0.37
N ARG A 377 14.19 7.12 0.27
CA ARG A 377 13.84 5.69 0.32
C ARG A 377 12.34 5.44 0.21
N THR A 378 11.99 4.23 -0.21
CA THR A 378 10.63 3.69 -0.15
C THR A 378 10.66 2.38 0.65
N VAL A 379 9.76 2.21 1.61
CA VAL A 379 9.66 1.02 2.45
C VAL A 379 8.40 0.25 2.07
N ALA A 380 8.56 -0.95 1.54
CA ALA A 380 7.48 -1.88 1.24
C ALA A 380 7.45 -2.99 2.30
N VAL A 381 6.31 -3.23 2.92
CA VAL A 381 6.17 -4.16 4.05
C VAL A 381 5.17 -5.25 3.71
N ASP A 382 5.59 -6.50 3.87
CA ASP A 382 4.72 -7.68 3.77
C ASP A 382 3.87 -7.87 5.04
N SER A 383 2.92 -8.80 4.98
CA SER A 383 2.15 -9.26 6.14
C SER A 383 2.96 -10.26 6.98
N GLY A 384 2.71 -10.29 8.28
CA GLY A 384 3.31 -11.25 9.22
C GLY A 384 3.61 -10.66 10.59
N ASN A 385 4.12 -11.48 11.48
CA ASN A 385 4.47 -11.08 12.85
C ASN A 385 5.43 -9.87 12.90
N PHE A 386 6.38 -9.80 11.99
CA PHE A 386 7.42 -8.76 11.93
C PHE A 386 6.91 -7.40 11.45
N MET A 387 5.74 -7.30 10.78
CA MET A 387 5.31 -6.15 9.97
C MET A 387 5.28 -4.81 10.72
N GLY A 388 5.12 -4.82 12.02
CA GLY A 388 5.14 -3.62 12.83
C GLY A 388 6.53 -3.02 13.01
N TYR A 389 7.59 -3.83 13.06
CA TYR A 389 8.93 -3.32 13.29
C TYR A 389 9.39 -2.34 12.19
N PRO A 390 9.33 -2.68 10.87
CA PRO A 390 9.63 -1.70 9.84
C PRO A 390 8.65 -0.53 9.84
N ALA A 391 7.35 -0.76 10.11
CA ALA A 391 6.34 0.29 10.17
C ALA A 391 6.56 1.29 11.32
N MET A 392 7.18 0.87 12.43
CA MET A 392 7.42 1.68 13.62
C MET A 392 8.78 2.38 13.60
N TYR A 393 9.81 1.72 13.06
CA TYR A 393 11.20 2.16 13.20
C TYR A 393 11.80 2.77 11.93
N LEU A 394 11.38 2.36 10.72
CA LEU A 394 11.93 2.89 9.48
C LEU A 394 11.22 4.18 9.10
N ASP A 395 11.91 5.31 9.12
CA ASP A 395 11.39 6.60 8.70
C ASP A 395 11.23 6.66 7.16
N VAL A 396 10.29 7.47 6.68
CA VAL A 396 10.04 7.67 5.24
C VAL A 396 9.95 9.15 4.92
N PRO A 397 10.36 9.58 3.70
CA PRO A 397 10.46 10.99 3.35
C PRO A 397 9.12 11.71 3.18
N ASP A 398 8.11 10.99 2.75
CA ASP A 398 6.78 11.52 2.39
C ASP A 398 5.72 10.41 2.38
N ALA A 399 4.47 10.77 2.07
CA ALA A 399 3.35 9.84 2.00
C ALA A 399 3.47 8.78 0.87
N ASP A 400 4.40 8.95 -0.07
CA ASP A 400 4.72 7.97 -1.11
C ASP A 400 5.83 6.99 -0.70
N GLY A 401 6.45 7.25 0.45
CA GLY A 401 7.58 6.47 0.97
C GLY A 401 7.19 5.16 1.66
N PHE A 402 5.91 4.90 1.94
CA PHE A 402 5.49 3.70 2.67
C PHE A 402 4.41 2.92 1.92
N VAL A 403 4.68 1.65 1.62
CA VAL A 403 3.77 0.77 0.87
C VAL A 403 3.47 -0.49 1.67
N PHE A 404 2.23 -0.63 2.12
CA PHE A 404 1.80 -1.70 3.01
C PHE A 404 0.79 -2.63 2.32
N THR A 405 1.00 -3.95 2.32
CA THR A 405 0.16 -4.94 1.66
C THR A 405 -0.83 -5.57 2.65
N GLN A 406 -1.76 -4.76 3.16
CA GLN A 406 -2.65 -5.16 4.25
C GLN A 406 -4.14 -4.94 3.96
N ALA A 407 -4.54 -4.78 2.69
CA ALA A 407 -5.96 -4.65 2.40
C ALA A 407 -6.66 -6.02 2.39
N PHE A 408 -6.01 -7.01 1.79
CA PHE A 408 -6.47 -8.40 1.78
C PHE A 408 -5.70 -9.28 2.77
N GLN A 409 -4.56 -8.80 3.27
CA GLN A 409 -3.70 -9.44 4.29
C GLN A 409 -3.04 -10.75 3.83
N SER A 410 -2.90 -10.98 2.53
CA SER A 410 -2.13 -12.11 2.02
C SER A 410 -0.64 -11.92 2.30
N ILE A 411 0.02 -12.94 2.87
CA ILE A 411 1.48 -12.99 2.99
C ILE A 411 2.14 -13.33 1.64
N GLY A 412 3.42 -13.01 1.50
CA GLY A 412 4.20 -13.30 0.29
C GLY A 412 4.10 -12.25 -0.81
N LEU A 413 3.44 -11.11 -0.55
CA LEU A 413 3.29 -10.02 -1.52
C LEU A 413 4.39 -8.97 -1.44
N GLY A 414 5.17 -8.93 -0.35
CA GLY A 414 6.07 -7.83 -0.01
C GLY A 414 7.20 -7.61 -1.02
N LEU A 415 7.87 -8.68 -1.49
CA LEU A 415 8.95 -8.56 -2.48
C LEU A 415 8.45 -7.99 -3.80
N ALA A 416 7.34 -8.49 -4.31
CA ALA A 416 6.71 -7.98 -5.53
C ALA A 416 6.25 -6.53 -5.37
N THR A 417 5.72 -6.15 -4.19
CA THR A 417 5.39 -4.76 -3.84
C THR A 417 6.61 -3.86 -3.94
N ALA A 418 7.74 -4.28 -3.38
CA ALA A 418 8.99 -3.53 -3.43
C ALA A 418 9.49 -3.35 -4.86
N ILE A 419 9.43 -4.41 -5.69
CA ILE A 419 9.82 -4.33 -7.11
C ILE A 419 8.92 -3.33 -7.86
N GLY A 420 7.60 -3.38 -7.66
CA GLY A 420 6.67 -2.42 -8.27
C GLY A 420 6.93 -0.98 -7.84
N ALA A 421 7.23 -0.77 -6.56
CA ALA A 421 7.60 0.54 -6.01
C ALA A 421 8.94 1.05 -6.56
N ALA A 422 9.96 0.19 -6.67
CA ALA A 422 11.26 0.54 -7.26
C ALA A 422 11.15 0.91 -8.74
N VAL A 423 10.30 0.24 -9.50
CA VAL A 423 10.01 0.60 -10.91
C VAL A 423 9.33 1.97 -10.99
N ALA A 424 8.45 2.31 -10.04
CA ALA A 424 7.77 3.60 -9.98
C ALA A 424 8.69 4.75 -9.54
N ARG A 425 9.64 4.47 -8.62
CA ARG A 425 10.54 5.48 -8.02
C ARG A 425 12.00 5.01 -8.08
N PRO A 426 12.58 5.00 -9.28
CA PRO A 426 13.99 4.61 -9.46
C PRO A 426 14.99 5.61 -8.85
N ASP A 427 14.52 6.76 -8.40
CA ASP A 427 15.27 7.80 -7.70
C ASP A 427 15.45 7.50 -6.20
N ARG A 428 14.88 6.42 -5.67
CA ARG A 428 14.92 6.04 -4.25
C ARG A 428 15.43 4.62 -4.06
N LEU A 429 16.19 4.41 -2.97
CA LEU A 429 16.44 3.05 -2.48
C LEU A 429 15.14 2.43 -2.01
N THR A 430 14.77 1.28 -2.56
CA THR A 430 13.59 0.55 -2.09
C THR A 430 13.97 -0.53 -1.09
N VAL A 431 13.32 -0.53 0.07
CA VAL A 431 13.47 -1.54 1.13
C VAL A 431 12.25 -2.45 1.08
N ALA A 432 12.47 -3.75 0.85
CA ALA A 432 11.48 -4.80 1.05
C ALA A 432 11.65 -5.38 2.45
N ALA A 433 10.70 -5.14 3.35
CA ALA A 433 10.67 -5.76 4.66
C ALA A 433 9.76 -6.99 4.60
N LEU A 434 10.30 -8.16 4.85
CA LEU A 434 9.71 -9.47 4.61
C LEU A 434 9.84 -10.36 5.85
N GLY A 435 8.90 -11.28 6.07
CA GLY A 435 9.11 -12.47 6.89
C GLY A 435 9.72 -13.59 6.05
N ASP A 436 10.36 -14.56 6.67
CA ASP A 436 11.00 -15.70 5.99
C ASP A 436 9.98 -16.53 5.18
N GLY A 437 8.84 -16.86 5.76
CA GLY A 437 7.78 -17.59 5.06
C GLY A 437 7.23 -16.83 3.84
N GLY A 438 6.91 -15.53 4.02
CA GLY A 438 6.44 -14.67 2.93
C GLY A 438 7.52 -14.45 1.85
N ALA A 439 8.78 -14.28 2.25
CA ALA A 439 9.90 -14.17 1.31
C ALA A 439 10.03 -15.41 0.43
N LEU A 440 9.93 -16.60 1.01
CA LEU A 440 10.00 -17.88 0.27
C LEU A 440 8.85 -18.06 -0.72
N MET A 441 7.64 -17.56 -0.43
CA MET A 441 6.51 -17.61 -1.36
C MET A 441 6.74 -16.81 -2.64
N GLY A 442 7.46 -15.69 -2.56
CA GLY A 442 7.76 -14.81 -3.70
C GLY A 442 9.20 -14.84 -4.17
N ILE A 443 10.02 -15.78 -3.71
CA ILE A 443 11.49 -15.77 -3.82
C ILE A 443 12.02 -15.71 -5.26
N SER A 444 11.27 -16.26 -6.23
CA SER A 444 11.62 -16.23 -7.64
C SER A 444 11.77 -14.82 -8.22
N GLU A 445 11.12 -13.84 -7.62
CA GLU A 445 11.15 -12.45 -8.06
C GLU A 445 12.47 -11.74 -7.70
N LEU A 446 13.35 -12.36 -6.91
CA LEU A 446 14.74 -11.89 -6.78
C LEU A 446 15.44 -11.86 -8.15
N GLU A 447 15.16 -12.85 -9.03
CA GLU A 447 15.65 -12.81 -10.41
C GLU A 447 15.13 -11.59 -11.16
N THR A 448 13.84 -11.27 -11.00
CA THR A 448 13.25 -10.07 -11.62
C THR A 448 13.95 -8.80 -11.13
N ALA A 449 14.22 -8.68 -9.84
CA ALA A 449 14.93 -7.53 -9.29
C ALA A 449 16.36 -7.41 -9.83
N VAL A 450 17.10 -8.52 -9.93
CA VAL A 450 18.46 -8.57 -10.51
C VAL A 450 18.43 -8.22 -11.99
N ARG A 451 17.55 -8.84 -12.77
CA ARG A 451 17.43 -8.60 -14.22
C ARG A 451 17.06 -7.15 -14.55
N LEU A 452 16.30 -6.49 -13.70
CA LEU A 452 15.94 -5.08 -13.86
C LEU A 452 17.00 -4.12 -13.31
N GLY A 453 18.03 -4.61 -12.62
CA GLY A 453 19.08 -3.78 -12.00
C GLY A 453 18.52 -2.83 -10.94
N LEU A 454 17.58 -3.30 -10.10
CA LEU A 454 16.90 -2.44 -9.14
C LEU A 454 17.78 -2.11 -7.94
N ASP A 455 17.73 -0.85 -7.49
CA ASP A 455 18.27 -0.41 -6.22
C ASP A 455 17.34 -0.88 -5.08
N LEU A 456 17.53 -2.14 -4.64
CA LEU A 456 16.62 -2.85 -3.75
C LEU A 456 17.37 -3.56 -2.62
N LEU A 457 16.92 -3.31 -1.40
CA LEU A 457 17.34 -3.97 -0.17
C LEU A 457 16.21 -4.85 0.36
N ALA A 458 16.32 -6.17 0.26
CA ALA A 458 15.39 -7.11 0.85
C ALA A 458 15.87 -7.51 2.25
N VAL A 459 15.15 -7.08 3.28
CA VAL A 459 15.40 -7.42 4.69
C VAL A 459 14.40 -8.47 5.12
N VAL A 460 14.87 -9.67 5.39
CA VAL A 460 14.07 -10.78 5.89
C VAL A 460 14.21 -10.86 7.41
N TYR A 461 13.11 -10.64 8.12
CA TYR A 461 12.97 -10.87 9.55
C TYR A 461 12.69 -12.35 9.76
N ASP A 462 13.74 -13.13 9.89
CA ASP A 462 13.70 -14.59 9.90
C ASP A 462 13.59 -15.12 11.32
N ASP A 463 12.35 -15.49 11.71
CA ASP A 463 12.03 -16.18 12.98
C ASP A 463 11.82 -17.70 12.79
N GLU A 464 12.04 -18.23 11.59
CA GLU A 464 11.89 -19.66 11.20
C GLU A 464 10.47 -20.17 11.43
N ALA A 465 9.46 -19.28 11.24
CA ALA A 465 8.07 -19.62 11.54
C ALA A 465 7.07 -18.72 10.79
N TYR A 466 5.82 -19.15 10.79
CA TYR A 466 4.69 -18.23 10.72
C TYR A 466 4.44 -17.71 12.15
N GLY A 467 5.25 -16.74 12.57
CA GLY A 467 5.32 -16.28 13.95
C GLY A 467 4.02 -15.74 14.52
N ALA A 468 3.11 -15.24 13.67
CA ALA A 468 1.79 -14.79 14.09
C ALA A 468 0.98 -15.95 14.70
N GLU A 469 0.96 -17.10 14.03
CA GLU A 469 0.27 -18.30 14.46
C GLU A 469 0.93 -18.92 15.69
N VAL A 470 2.28 -18.93 15.73
CA VAL A 470 3.02 -19.42 16.92
C VAL A 470 2.64 -18.63 18.17
N HIS A 471 2.61 -17.30 18.07
CA HIS A 471 2.33 -16.43 19.22
C HIS A 471 0.85 -16.36 19.58
N HIS A 472 -0.05 -16.60 18.62
CA HIS A 472 -1.48 -16.59 18.87
C HIS A 472 -1.97 -17.92 19.47
N PHE A 473 -1.59 -19.04 18.87
CA PHE A 473 -2.12 -20.35 19.25
C PHE A 473 -1.24 -21.12 20.24
N GLY A 474 0.08 -20.88 20.26
CA GLY A 474 1.01 -21.54 21.17
C GLY A 474 0.68 -21.35 22.66
N PRO A 475 0.38 -20.13 23.13
CA PRO A 475 -0.01 -19.88 24.52
C PRO A 475 -1.25 -20.65 24.98
N ASP A 476 -2.18 -20.97 24.05
CA ASP A 476 -3.38 -21.75 24.32
C ASP A 476 -3.12 -23.26 24.30
N GLY A 477 -1.87 -23.70 24.11
CA GLY A 477 -1.45 -25.08 24.12
C GLY A 477 -1.67 -25.85 22.82
N HIS A 478 -1.93 -25.12 21.71
CA HIS A 478 -2.02 -25.75 20.39
C HIS A 478 -0.65 -26.17 19.88
N PRO A 479 -0.55 -27.31 19.14
CA PRO A 479 0.68 -27.72 18.46
C PRO A 479 1.11 -26.66 17.41
N VAL A 480 2.38 -26.28 17.44
CA VAL A 480 2.92 -25.25 16.51
C VAL A 480 3.95 -25.81 15.50
N GLU A 481 4.17 -27.12 15.48
CA GLU A 481 5.12 -27.78 14.58
C GLU A 481 4.79 -27.61 13.09
N HIS A 482 3.52 -27.35 12.76
CA HIS A 482 3.09 -27.12 11.37
C HIS A 482 3.37 -25.69 10.88
N VAL A 483 3.72 -24.79 11.79
CA VAL A 483 3.99 -23.37 11.51
C VAL A 483 5.42 -22.96 11.90
N THR A 484 6.26 -23.92 12.28
CA THR A 484 7.69 -23.74 12.54
C THR A 484 8.51 -24.52 11.52
N PHE A 485 9.61 -23.95 11.04
CA PHE A 485 10.37 -24.48 9.95
C PHE A 485 11.85 -24.66 10.32
N PRO A 486 12.57 -25.60 9.65
CA PRO A 486 14.01 -25.69 9.81
C PRO A 486 14.68 -24.43 9.23
N PRO A 487 15.85 -24.04 9.78
CA PRO A 487 16.57 -22.86 9.32
C PRO A 487 16.93 -22.94 7.84
N ALA A 488 16.68 -21.85 7.10
CA ALA A 488 17.11 -21.69 5.72
C ALA A 488 18.19 -20.58 5.64
N ASP A 489 19.15 -20.71 4.70
CA ASP A 489 20.11 -19.63 4.39
C ASP A 489 19.55 -18.77 3.25
N LEU A 490 18.74 -17.78 3.61
CA LEU A 490 18.09 -16.89 2.63
C LEU A 490 19.12 -15.97 1.96
N ALA A 491 20.23 -15.65 2.63
CA ALA A 491 21.34 -14.92 2.02
C ALA A 491 22.02 -15.74 0.91
N ALA A 492 22.21 -17.05 1.12
CA ALA A 492 22.73 -17.94 0.08
C ALA A 492 21.76 -18.10 -1.09
N ILE A 493 20.46 -18.21 -0.83
CA ILE A 493 19.42 -18.24 -1.88
C ILE A 493 19.48 -16.94 -2.69
N GLY A 494 19.58 -15.77 -2.04
CA GLY A 494 19.74 -14.49 -2.71
C GLY A 494 20.99 -14.46 -3.62
N ARG A 495 22.13 -14.95 -3.14
CA ARG A 495 23.35 -15.07 -3.97
C ARG A 495 23.14 -15.99 -5.17
N GLY A 496 22.37 -17.07 -5.02
CA GLY A 496 22.00 -17.98 -6.12
C GLY A 496 21.20 -17.30 -7.25
N PHE A 497 20.41 -16.27 -6.92
CA PHE A 497 19.72 -15.44 -7.91
C PHE A 497 20.56 -14.29 -8.47
N GLY A 498 21.80 -14.06 -7.95
CA GLY A 498 22.67 -12.99 -8.39
C GLY A 498 22.65 -11.73 -7.51
N CYS A 499 21.91 -11.74 -6.40
CA CYS A 499 21.96 -10.69 -5.39
C CYS A 499 23.27 -10.71 -4.61
N ALA A 500 23.59 -9.63 -3.90
CA ALA A 500 24.43 -9.71 -2.70
C ALA A 500 23.63 -10.38 -1.56
N GLY A 501 24.31 -11.03 -0.62
CA GLY A 501 23.62 -11.71 0.49
C GLY A 501 24.42 -11.64 1.77
N VAL A 502 23.79 -11.19 2.85
CA VAL A 502 24.38 -11.01 4.18
C VAL A 502 23.47 -11.64 5.23
N THR A 503 24.03 -12.39 6.17
CA THR A 503 23.31 -12.87 7.35
C THR A 503 23.62 -11.96 8.53
N VAL A 504 22.59 -11.49 9.23
CA VAL A 504 22.68 -10.62 10.42
C VAL A 504 22.15 -11.36 11.64
N ARG A 505 22.97 -11.48 12.67
CA ARG A 505 22.65 -12.15 13.95
C ARG A 505 22.85 -11.25 15.15
N GLU A 506 23.68 -10.23 15.01
CA GLU A 506 24.00 -9.27 16.06
C GLU A 506 24.24 -7.86 15.48
N PRO A 507 24.17 -6.81 16.30
CA PRO A 507 24.39 -5.44 15.83
C PRO A 507 25.73 -5.20 15.12
N GLY A 508 26.75 -6.01 15.40
CA GLY A 508 28.09 -5.95 14.77
C GLY A 508 28.06 -6.26 13.28
N ASP A 509 27.13 -7.10 12.81
CA ASP A 509 27.03 -7.57 11.42
C ASP A 509 26.57 -6.47 10.44
N ARG A 510 26.04 -5.35 10.95
CA ARG A 510 25.56 -4.21 10.16
C ARG A 510 26.61 -3.59 9.23
N GLY A 511 27.90 -3.80 9.50
CA GLY A 511 28.99 -3.26 8.68
C GLY A 511 28.94 -3.68 7.22
N GLN A 512 28.54 -4.92 6.92
CA GLN A 512 28.38 -5.41 5.55
C GLN A 512 27.19 -4.74 4.84
N VAL A 513 26.09 -4.51 5.56
CA VAL A 513 24.92 -3.79 5.03
C VAL A 513 25.29 -2.33 4.76
N ALA A 514 25.99 -1.68 5.68
CA ALA A 514 26.50 -0.31 5.52
C ALA A 514 27.43 -0.19 4.30
N GLY A 515 28.31 -1.17 4.11
CA GLY A 515 29.21 -1.24 2.96
C GLY A 515 28.47 -1.33 1.62
N TRP A 516 27.39 -2.11 1.56
CA TRP A 516 26.55 -2.18 0.36
C TRP A 516 25.78 -0.87 0.12
N ILE A 517 25.18 -0.27 1.18
CA ILE A 517 24.43 0.98 1.08
C ILE A 517 25.31 2.14 0.56
N SER A 518 26.56 2.23 1.05
CA SER A 518 27.51 3.27 0.63
C SER A 518 28.25 2.96 -0.67
N GLY A 519 28.14 1.73 -1.16
CA GLY A 519 28.77 1.26 -2.39
C GLY A 519 27.96 1.58 -3.65
N PRO A 520 28.33 0.99 -4.79
CA PRO A 520 27.69 1.26 -6.09
C PRO A 520 26.27 0.68 -6.22
N ARG A 521 25.88 -0.24 -5.32
CA ARG A 521 24.57 -0.93 -5.31
C ARG A 521 24.19 -1.54 -6.68
N ASP A 522 25.16 -2.14 -7.34
CA ASP A 522 25.08 -2.69 -8.70
C ASP A 522 24.17 -3.93 -8.82
N ARG A 523 23.74 -4.46 -7.69
CA ARG A 523 22.80 -5.59 -7.57
C ARG A 523 21.99 -5.47 -6.27
N PRO A 524 20.78 -6.03 -6.19
CA PRO A 524 20.00 -6.08 -4.96
C PRO A 524 20.76 -6.77 -3.82
N LEU A 525 20.47 -6.37 -2.57
CA LEU A 525 20.98 -7.05 -1.38
C LEU A 525 19.86 -7.81 -0.68
N VAL A 526 20.11 -9.05 -0.31
CA VAL A 526 19.28 -9.83 0.62
C VAL A 526 19.96 -9.87 1.98
N VAL A 527 19.31 -9.33 2.99
CA VAL A 527 19.67 -9.42 4.39
C VAL A 527 18.81 -10.49 5.06
N ASP A 528 19.43 -11.62 5.39
CA ASP A 528 18.82 -12.70 6.19
C ASP A 528 19.09 -12.38 7.67
N ALA A 529 18.14 -11.68 8.30
CA ALA A 529 18.27 -11.29 9.70
C ALA A 529 17.60 -12.32 10.61
N LYS A 530 18.41 -13.12 11.31
CA LYS A 530 17.92 -14.08 12.30
C LYS A 530 17.42 -13.34 13.52
N VAL A 531 16.11 -13.11 13.61
CA VAL A 531 15.49 -12.33 14.68
C VAL A 531 15.08 -13.18 15.87
N THR A 532 14.99 -12.56 17.05
CA THR A 532 14.51 -13.23 18.27
C THR A 532 13.08 -13.71 18.12
N ARG A 533 12.75 -14.90 18.68
CA ARG A 533 11.50 -15.62 18.49
C ARG A 533 10.56 -15.55 19.69
N GLY A 534 11.04 -15.14 20.83
CA GLY A 534 10.35 -15.27 22.12
C GLY A 534 9.25 -14.24 22.40
N GLN A 535 9.02 -13.28 21.50
CA GLN A 535 8.11 -12.18 21.79
C GLN A 535 6.96 -12.09 20.81
N PRO A 536 5.71 -12.08 21.32
CA PRO A 536 4.55 -11.77 20.51
C PRO A 536 4.60 -10.31 20.07
N SER A 537 4.18 -10.06 18.85
CA SER A 537 3.96 -8.71 18.35
C SER A 537 2.65 -8.19 18.93
N TRP A 538 2.72 -7.21 19.84
CA TRP A 538 1.55 -6.66 20.51
C TRP A 538 0.46 -6.14 19.55
N TRP A 539 0.82 -5.65 18.37
CA TRP A 539 -0.15 -5.25 17.34
C TRP A 539 -0.94 -6.43 16.80
N LEU A 540 -0.40 -7.66 16.81
CA LEU A 540 -1.13 -8.85 16.41
C LEU A 540 -2.06 -9.33 17.52
N ALA A 541 -1.67 -9.23 18.77
CA ALA A 541 -2.57 -9.53 19.90
C ALA A 541 -3.82 -8.62 19.84
N GLU A 542 -3.67 -7.35 19.44
CA GLU A 542 -4.80 -6.47 19.18
C GLU A 542 -5.61 -6.87 17.93
N ALA A 543 -4.94 -7.34 16.87
CA ALA A 543 -5.60 -7.75 15.64
C ALA A 543 -6.48 -9.00 15.81
N PHE A 544 -6.01 -9.96 16.60
CA PHE A 544 -6.75 -11.20 16.87
C PHE A 544 -7.78 -11.07 17.99
N ARG A 545 -7.89 -9.91 18.62
CA ARG A 545 -8.92 -9.68 19.64
C ARG A 545 -10.31 -9.75 19.02
N GLY A 546 -11.02 -10.85 19.27
CA GLY A 546 -12.38 -11.10 18.78
C GLY A 546 -12.50 -12.09 17.61
N HIS A 547 -11.42 -12.81 17.30
CA HIS A 547 -11.43 -13.98 16.41
C HIS A 547 -11.55 -15.26 17.22
#